data_1f4d1da3b43e837f9ea4efc4bae6e8ec
#
_entry.id   1f4d1da3b43e837f9ea4efc4bae6e8ec
#
_cell.length_a   1.000
_cell.length_b   1.000
_cell.length_c   1.000
_cell.angle_alpha   90.00
_cell.angle_beta   90.00
_cell.angle_gamma   90.00
#
_symmetry.space_group_name_H-M   'P 1'
#
loop_
_entity.id
_entity.type
_entity.pdbx_description
1 polymer ?
#
loop_
_entity_poly.entity_id
_entity_poly.type
_entity_poly.pdbx_seq_one_letter_code
_entity_poly.pdbx_strand_id
1 'polypeptide(L)'
;MLSGTGLPPEVASAVVGRTWSSFGAEILSELVAMQSIARPLRCRMKKENTKIIRNKIIMTEKEVLELLKGVVHPEQDKDIVSSGMVENLSVDPSTGAVRFTLKLTKPRDPMAGSVRRAAEAVLTQATGVAPVIVVAEPLPTDSKAAKQQTMREKSQLNEIGQVIAVASGKGGVGKSTVTANLAVALASEGYRVGVLDADIYGPSMPKMFGVEAYKPVAEIAEDGSDLEYIVPAEAYGVKVMSIGFFISGSEALVWRGPMATNALRQLLHQTAWGELDFLLIDLPPGTGDLHLTIVSELKLSGAVIVSTPQEVALLDVVRGIAMFRNEHVQVPIRGIVENMAWFTPAELPDNRYYIFGPAGAEHGGVARVAREQGVAFLGSIPLVQAIAEGGDSGCPIAARESVTGEAFRALAQALVRG
;
A
#
# COMPACT_ATOMS: atom_id res chain seq x y z
N MET A 1 10.08 -55.99 -19.20
CA MET A 1 11.45 -56.37 -18.76
C MET A 1 12.17 -55.11 -18.35
N LEU A 2 12.87 -55.16 -17.22
CA LEU A 2 13.66 -54.15 -16.48
C LEU A 2 12.83 -53.23 -15.60
N SER A 3 12.52 -53.57 -14.33
CA SER A 3 13.37 -53.67 -13.10
C SER A 3 14.12 -52.34 -12.88
N GLY A 4 13.80 -51.49 -11.95
CA GLY A 4 13.84 -51.67 -10.51
C GLY A 4 14.99 -50.77 -9.99
N THR A 5 14.73 -49.76 -9.20
CA THR A 5 15.67 -49.36 -8.14
C THR A 5 14.85 -48.83 -6.96
N GLY A 6 14.92 -49.66 -5.91
CA GLY A 6 14.29 -49.41 -4.64
C GLY A 6 15.06 -48.34 -3.83
N LEU A 7 14.34 -47.57 -3.09
CA LEU A 7 14.82 -46.85 -1.92
C LEU A 7 14.46 -47.69 -0.67
N PRO A 8 15.34 -47.78 0.34
CA PRO A 8 15.14 -48.60 1.52
C PRO A 8 14.07 -48.06 2.47
N PRO A 9 13.38 -48.92 3.23
CA PRO A 9 12.20 -48.58 4.04
C PRO A 9 12.49 -47.95 5.41
N GLU A 10 13.61 -47.32 5.64
CA GLU A 10 13.98 -46.75 6.97
C GLU A 10 13.81 -45.24 7.14
N VAL A 11 13.27 -44.52 6.15
CA VAL A 11 13.08 -43.03 6.28
C VAL A 11 11.60 -42.65 6.47
N ALA A 12 10.69 -43.61 6.52
CA ALA A 12 9.25 -43.33 6.65
C ALA A 12 8.68 -43.37 8.08
N SER A 13 9.49 -43.52 9.14
CA SER A 13 8.98 -43.63 10.51
C SER A 13 9.37 -42.51 11.50
N ALA A 14 9.93 -41.39 11.04
CA ALA A 14 10.41 -40.34 11.93
C ALA A 14 9.57 -39.03 11.93
N VAL A 15 8.42 -38.97 11.26
CA VAL A 15 7.62 -37.72 11.15
C VAL A 15 6.16 -37.87 11.64
N VAL A 16 5.81 -38.92 12.33
CA VAL A 16 4.47 -39.02 12.97
C VAL A 16 4.66 -39.33 14.44
N GLY A 17 4.70 -38.36 15.29
CA GLY A 17 4.73 -38.56 16.75
C GLY A 17 5.22 -37.44 17.63
N ARG A 18 4.87 -36.19 17.34
CA ARG A 18 4.90 -35.13 18.36
C ARG A 18 3.54 -34.49 18.45
N THR A 19 2.81 -34.85 19.48
CA THR A 19 1.52 -34.29 19.84
C THR A 19 1.68 -32.87 20.39
N TRP A 20 0.70 -32.04 20.14
CA TRP A 20 0.60 -30.62 20.54
C TRP A 20 0.72 -30.34 22.06
N SER A 21 0.94 -31.36 22.88
CA SER A 21 1.09 -31.23 24.35
C SER A 21 2.48 -30.81 24.82
N SER A 22 3.53 -30.93 24.01
CA SER A 22 4.90 -30.56 24.40
C SER A 22 5.26 -29.10 24.13
N PHE A 23 4.57 -28.42 23.20
CA PHE A 23 4.82 -27.01 22.89
C PHE A 23 4.19 -26.04 23.90
N GLY A 24 3.13 -26.46 24.58
CA GLY A 24 2.46 -25.66 25.60
C GLY A 24 3.20 -25.62 26.96
N ALA A 25 4.01 -26.65 27.25
CA ALA A 25 4.70 -26.77 28.53
C ALA A 25 6.00 -25.92 28.60
N GLU A 26 6.69 -25.72 27.48
CA GLU A 26 7.89 -24.90 27.44
C GLU A 26 7.56 -23.40 27.54
N ILE A 27 6.49 -22.94 26.89
CA ILE A 27 6.05 -21.54 26.99
C ILE A 27 5.53 -21.19 28.39
N LEU A 28 4.89 -22.14 29.08
CA LEU A 28 4.44 -21.94 30.46
C LEU A 28 5.59 -21.94 31.49
N SER A 29 6.68 -22.67 31.25
CA SER A 29 7.85 -22.66 32.13
C SER A 29 8.67 -21.37 32.01
N GLU A 30 8.75 -20.75 30.85
CA GLU A 30 9.42 -19.45 30.68
C GLU A 30 8.59 -18.29 31.26
N LEU A 31 7.27 -18.33 31.18
CA LEU A 31 6.38 -17.34 31.81
C LEU A 31 6.41 -17.39 33.34
N VAL A 32 6.59 -18.56 33.91
CA VAL A 32 6.72 -18.72 35.38
C VAL A 32 8.11 -18.28 35.85
N ALA A 33 9.16 -18.46 35.07
CA ALA A 33 10.52 -18.00 35.39
C ALA A 33 10.66 -16.47 35.36
N MET A 34 9.88 -15.76 34.53
CA MET A 34 9.85 -14.29 34.51
C MET A 34 9.08 -13.64 35.68
N GLN A 35 8.22 -14.38 36.37
CA GLN A 35 7.53 -13.88 37.57
C GLN A 35 8.35 -13.94 38.88
N SER A 36 9.51 -14.60 38.90
CA SER A 36 10.32 -14.75 40.09
C SER A 36 11.43 -13.71 40.29
N ILE A 37 11.58 -12.72 39.42
CA ILE A 37 12.63 -11.67 39.50
C ILE A 37 12.09 -10.33 40.06
N ALA A 38 10.84 -10.23 40.40
CA ALA A 38 10.32 -9.05 41.10
C ALA A 38 10.39 -9.24 42.64
N ARG A 39 11.57 -9.10 43.24
CA ARG A 39 11.71 -8.94 44.70
C ARG A 39 11.31 -7.51 45.08
N PRO A 40 10.33 -7.33 45.99
CA PRO A 40 10.00 -6.00 46.49
C PRO A 40 11.10 -5.52 47.44
N LEU A 41 11.69 -4.37 47.14
CA LEU A 41 12.49 -3.61 48.11
C LEU A 41 11.58 -3.17 49.26
N ARG A 42 11.64 -3.91 50.37
CA ARG A 42 11.05 -3.48 51.65
C ARG A 42 11.87 -2.30 52.18
N CYS A 43 11.37 -1.10 52.00
CA CYS A 43 11.80 0.05 52.77
C CYS A 43 11.24 -0.06 54.17
N ARG A 44 12.15 -0.14 55.17
CA ARG A 44 11.88 -0.25 56.61
C ARG A 44 11.51 1.14 57.10
N MET A 45 10.23 1.47 57.15
CA MET A 45 9.75 2.67 57.86
C MET A 45 9.28 2.31 59.28
N LYS A 46 9.77 3.07 60.23
CA LYS A 46 9.43 3.00 61.67
C LYS A 46 7.94 3.18 61.89
N LYS A 47 7.37 2.31 62.74
CA LYS A 47 6.02 2.46 63.31
C LYS A 47 6.00 3.66 64.23
N GLU A 48 5.29 4.68 63.93
CA GLU A 48 4.71 5.62 64.86
C GLU A 48 3.20 5.74 64.61
N ASN A 49 2.47 5.74 65.68
CA ASN A 49 1.02 5.68 65.79
C ASN A 49 0.30 6.69 64.91
N THR A 50 -0.61 6.24 64.06
CA THR A 50 -1.64 7.13 63.56
C THR A 50 -2.97 6.39 63.40
N LYS A 51 -4.01 6.97 63.97
CA LYS A 51 -5.41 6.60 63.87
C LYS A 51 -5.83 6.39 62.41
N ILE A 52 -6.47 5.28 62.15
CA ILE A 52 -7.12 4.98 60.87
C ILE A 52 -8.32 5.92 60.71
N ILE A 53 -8.10 7.03 60.04
CA ILE A 53 -9.12 7.80 59.33
C ILE A 53 -8.83 7.56 57.84
N ARG A 54 -9.86 7.23 57.03
CA ARG A 54 -9.76 7.04 55.58
C ARG A 54 -9.11 8.26 54.91
N ASN A 55 -7.76 8.34 54.90
CA ASN A 55 -7.03 9.41 54.22
C ASN A 55 -6.67 8.95 52.82
N LYS A 56 -7.42 9.45 51.81
CA LYS A 56 -6.88 9.64 50.48
C LYS A 56 -5.61 10.46 50.60
N ILE A 57 -4.48 9.93 50.13
CA ILE A 57 -3.23 10.70 50.04
C ILE A 57 -3.43 11.70 48.92
N ILE A 58 -3.68 12.96 49.28
CA ILE A 58 -3.72 14.05 48.33
C ILE A 58 -2.26 14.47 48.08
N MET A 59 -1.76 14.19 46.87
CA MET A 59 -0.40 14.56 46.51
C MET A 59 -0.36 16.00 46.00
N THR A 60 0.77 16.63 46.18
CA THR A 60 1.05 17.95 45.59
C THR A 60 1.49 17.77 44.10
N GLU A 61 1.32 18.80 43.30
CA GLU A 61 1.79 18.78 41.89
C GLU A 61 3.28 18.43 41.78
N LYS A 62 4.09 18.86 42.75
CA LYS A 62 5.52 18.57 42.81
C LYS A 62 5.81 17.09 43.02
N GLU A 63 5.05 16.43 43.91
CA GLU A 63 5.17 14.98 44.15
C GLU A 63 4.70 14.18 42.93
N VAL A 64 3.67 14.64 42.20
CA VAL A 64 3.20 14.03 40.98
C VAL A 64 4.27 14.13 39.86
N LEU A 65 4.94 15.28 39.72
CA LEU A 65 6.04 15.46 38.76
C LEU A 65 7.22 14.52 39.09
N GLU A 66 7.58 14.34 40.36
CA GLU A 66 8.65 13.42 40.74
C GLU A 66 8.31 11.96 40.39
N LEU A 67 7.04 11.54 40.54
CA LEU A 67 6.59 10.22 40.10
C LEU A 67 6.64 10.05 38.59
N LEU A 68 6.23 11.08 37.84
CA LEU A 68 6.23 11.06 36.40
C LEU A 68 7.63 11.05 35.78
N LYS A 69 8.68 11.47 36.50
CA LYS A 69 10.09 11.26 36.09
C LYS A 69 10.47 9.77 35.99
N GLY A 70 9.71 8.88 36.61
CA GLY A 70 9.87 7.43 36.45
C GLY A 70 9.35 6.90 35.09
N VAL A 71 8.65 7.71 34.30
CA VAL A 71 8.09 7.32 33.02
C VAL A 71 9.02 7.81 31.88
N VAL A 72 9.72 6.88 31.26
CA VAL A 72 10.69 7.15 30.19
C VAL A 72 10.04 6.93 28.82
N HIS A 73 10.30 7.86 27.88
CA HIS A 73 9.87 7.70 26.49
C HIS A 73 10.85 6.74 25.77
N PRO A 74 10.36 5.59 25.22
CA PRO A 74 11.25 4.53 24.72
C PRO A 74 12.19 4.93 23.59
N GLU A 75 11.81 5.91 22.76
CA GLU A 75 12.64 6.38 21.63
C GLU A 75 13.59 7.53 22.00
N GLN A 76 13.31 8.27 23.09
CA GLN A 76 14.07 9.46 23.46
C GLN A 76 15.06 9.22 24.59
N ASP A 77 14.94 8.09 25.27
CA ASP A 77 15.73 7.72 26.47
C ASP A 77 15.75 8.81 27.54
N LYS A 78 14.66 9.59 27.63
CA LYS A 78 14.41 10.67 28.59
C LYS A 78 13.05 10.51 29.22
N ASP A 79 12.93 10.93 30.49
CA ASP A 79 11.65 10.96 31.18
C ASP A 79 10.72 12.04 30.59
N ILE A 80 9.41 11.84 30.73
CA ILE A 80 8.38 12.71 30.17
C ILE A 80 8.32 14.10 30.79
N VAL A 81 8.87 14.29 31.98
CA VAL A 81 8.93 15.58 32.66
C VAL A 81 10.11 16.39 32.16
N SER A 82 11.32 15.80 32.15
CA SER A 82 12.54 16.45 31.65
C SER A 82 12.50 16.73 30.14
N SER A 83 11.72 15.96 29.39
CA SER A 83 11.47 16.19 27.95
C SER A 83 10.39 17.24 27.66
N GLY A 84 9.77 17.82 28.72
CA GLY A 84 8.73 18.85 28.56
C GLY A 84 7.41 18.32 28.01
N MET A 85 7.15 17.02 28.12
CA MET A 85 5.92 16.39 27.63
C MET A 85 4.74 16.54 28.61
N VAL A 86 4.95 17.03 29.84
CA VAL A 86 3.90 17.23 30.85
C VAL A 86 3.53 18.69 30.91
N GLU A 87 2.29 19.03 30.51
CA GLU A 87 1.73 20.39 30.56
C GLU A 87 0.40 20.40 31.33
N ASN A 88 0.00 21.55 31.84
CA ASN A 88 -1.30 21.78 32.51
C ASN A 88 -1.59 20.78 33.65
N LEU A 89 -0.57 20.43 34.41
CA LEU A 89 -0.73 19.55 35.57
C LEU A 89 -1.59 20.22 36.65
N SER A 90 -2.58 19.53 37.12
CA SER A 90 -3.42 19.95 38.24
C SER A 90 -3.83 18.76 39.10
N VAL A 91 -3.92 18.97 40.40
CA VAL A 91 -4.39 17.99 41.36
C VAL A 91 -5.62 18.56 42.08
N ASP A 92 -6.74 17.83 42.03
CA ASP A 92 -7.95 18.23 42.71
C ASP A 92 -7.79 18.02 44.23
N PRO A 93 -7.84 19.10 45.02
CA PRO A 93 -7.60 19.01 46.49
C PRO A 93 -8.70 18.24 47.25
N SER A 94 -9.87 18.01 46.62
CA SER A 94 -10.98 17.32 47.26
C SER A 94 -11.01 15.83 46.97
N THR A 95 -10.64 15.46 45.73
CA THR A 95 -10.71 14.09 45.22
C THR A 95 -9.36 13.40 45.12
N GLY A 96 -8.26 14.16 45.08
CA GLY A 96 -6.91 13.68 44.78
C GLY A 96 -6.74 13.26 43.30
N ALA A 97 -7.67 13.62 42.42
CA ALA A 97 -7.61 13.28 41.02
C ALA A 97 -6.55 14.15 40.33
N VAL A 98 -5.64 13.48 39.61
CA VAL A 98 -4.59 14.12 38.83
C VAL A 98 -5.06 14.31 37.40
N ARG A 99 -4.87 15.53 36.87
CA ARG A 99 -5.14 15.84 35.44
C ARG A 99 -3.91 16.50 34.87
N PHE A 100 -3.49 16.08 33.68
CA PHE A 100 -2.43 16.75 32.92
C PHE A 100 -2.57 16.50 31.41
N THR A 101 -1.86 17.29 30.63
CA THR A 101 -1.73 17.15 29.20
C THR A 101 -0.40 16.49 28.88
N LEU A 102 -0.44 15.34 28.19
CA LEU A 102 0.73 14.68 27.62
C LEU A 102 0.95 15.24 26.21
N LYS A 103 1.88 16.16 26.08
CA LYS A 103 2.26 16.79 24.80
C LYS A 103 3.25 15.89 24.06
N LEU A 104 2.85 15.42 22.90
CA LEU A 104 3.73 14.60 22.06
C LEU A 104 4.76 15.48 21.35
N THR A 105 5.95 14.94 21.12
CA THR A 105 7.02 15.64 20.38
C THR A 105 6.91 15.45 18.86
N LYS A 106 6.18 14.41 18.42
CA LYS A 106 5.93 14.11 17.01
C LYS A 106 4.44 13.88 16.77
N PRO A 107 3.88 14.32 15.65
CA PRO A 107 2.52 13.94 15.24
C PRO A 107 2.44 12.41 15.08
N ARG A 108 1.35 11.79 15.56
CA ARG A 108 1.12 10.34 15.50
C ARG A 108 2.28 9.50 16.07
N ASP A 109 2.78 9.90 17.24
CA ASP A 109 3.83 9.13 17.93
C ASP A 109 3.35 7.71 18.25
N PRO A 110 4.00 6.66 17.71
CA PRO A 110 3.58 5.27 17.96
C PRO A 110 3.71 4.84 19.41
N MET A 111 4.55 5.55 20.21
CA MET A 111 4.78 5.28 21.62
C MET A 111 3.79 6.02 22.53
N ALA A 112 3.00 6.95 22.03
CA ALA A 112 2.05 7.75 22.81
C ALA A 112 1.14 6.90 23.71
N GLY A 113 0.60 5.81 23.16
CA GLY A 113 -0.26 4.88 23.90
C GLY A 113 0.47 4.13 25.02
N SER A 114 1.74 3.82 24.84
CA SER A 114 2.58 3.13 25.83
C SER A 114 2.98 4.09 26.94
N VAL A 115 3.41 5.29 26.60
CA VAL A 115 3.76 6.35 27.56
C VAL A 115 2.55 6.75 28.39
N ARG A 116 1.38 6.94 27.79
CA ARG A 116 0.13 7.23 28.49
C ARG A 116 -0.22 6.14 29.51
N ARG A 117 -0.18 4.86 29.11
CA ARG A 117 -0.48 3.73 30.00
C ARG A 117 0.53 3.63 31.14
N ALA A 118 1.81 3.89 30.90
CA ALA A 118 2.84 3.89 31.93
C ALA A 118 2.58 5.01 32.95
N ALA A 119 2.27 6.22 32.50
CA ALA A 119 1.91 7.34 33.39
C ALA A 119 0.63 7.08 34.19
N GLU A 120 -0.39 6.51 33.54
CA GLU A 120 -1.64 6.10 34.20
C GLU A 120 -1.40 5.04 35.32
N ALA A 121 -0.57 4.03 35.03
CA ALA A 121 -0.25 2.98 35.99
C ALA A 121 0.49 3.53 37.23
N VAL A 122 1.51 4.37 37.01
CA VAL A 122 2.30 4.98 38.09
C VAL A 122 1.42 5.85 38.99
N LEU A 123 0.60 6.71 38.38
CA LEU A 123 -0.27 7.60 39.16
C LEU A 123 -1.41 6.87 39.85
N THR A 124 -2.04 5.89 39.19
CA THR A 124 -3.09 5.07 39.82
C THR A 124 -2.56 4.27 40.99
N GLN A 125 -1.34 3.73 40.89
CA GLN A 125 -0.70 3.01 41.98
C GLN A 125 -0.41 3.93 43.17
N ALA A 126 -0.04 5.18 42.94
CA ALA A 126 0.31 6.13 44.01
C ALA A 126 -0.91 6.78 44.68
N THR A 127 -1.92 7.15 43.88
CA THR A 127 -3.08 7.92 44.37
C THR A 127 -4.32 7.05 44.64
N GLY A 128 -4.38 5.84 44.06
CA GLY A 128 -5.57 4.99 44.09
C GLY A 128 -6.72 5.50 43.21
N VAL A 129 -6.47 6.56 42.41
CA VAL A 129 -7.45 7.19 41.51
C VAL A 129 -6.85 7.24 40.10
N ALA A 130 -7.63 6.85 39.10
CA ALA A 130 -7.19 6.94 37.70
C ALA A 130 -7.02 8.42 37.30
N PRO A 131 -5.86 8.82 36.74
CA PRO A 131 -5.63 10.18 36.27
C PRO A 131 -6.40 10.48 34.97
N VAL A 132 -6.69 11.74 34.75
CA VAL A 132 -7.21 12.23 33.46
C VAL A 132 -6.05 12.73 32.61
N ILE A 133 -5.62 11.96 31.62
CA ILE A 133 -4.52 12.28 30.74
C ILE A 133 -5.07 12.68 29.37
N VAL A 134 -4.93 13.95 29.01
CA VAL A 134 -5.27 14.49 27.69
C VAL A 134 -4.02 14.40 26.82
N VAL A 135 -4.07 13.64 25.71
CA VAL A 135 -2.97 13.58 24.77
C VAL A 135 -3.10 14.75 23.79
N ALA A 136 -2.12 15.64 23.78
CA ALA A 136 -2.02 16.74 22.81
C ALA A 136 -0.96 16.37 21.77
N GLU A 137 -1.40 16.18 20.55
CA GLU A 137 -0.48 16.07 19.40
C GLU A 137 -0.01 17.48 19.04
N PRO A 138 1.31 17.67 18.70
CA PRO A 138 1.74 18.93 18.14
C PRO A 138 0.94 19.16 16.86
N LEU A 139 0.37 20.34 16.73
CA LEU A 139 -0.19 20.77 15.44
C LEU A 139 0.91 20.56 14.39
N PRO A 140 0.60 19.95 13.23
CA PRO A 140 1.56 19.84 12.16
C PRO A 140 2.18 21.22 11.97
N THR A 141 3.49 21.33 12.16
CA THR A 141 4.18 22.60 11.94
C THR A 141 3.79 23.07 10.56
N ASP A 142 3.23 24.27 10.47
CA ASP A 142 2.61 24.87 9.27
C ASP A 142 3.43 24.71 7.97
N SER A 143 4.73 24.46 8.08
CA SER A 143 5.60 24.19 6.95
C SER A 143 5.33 22.87 6.20
N LYS A 144 4.87 21.80 6.86
CA LYS A 144 4.56 20.53 6.16
C LYS A 144 3.15 20.51 5.57
N ALA A 145 2.18 21.03 6.28
CA ALA A 145 0.81 21.16 5.78
C ALA A 145 0.75 22.22 4.66
N ALA A 146 1.44 23.35 4.82
CA ALA A 146 1.58 24.37 3.79
C ALA A 146 2.33 23.82 2.56
N LYS A 147 3.43 23.07 2.73
CA LYS A 147 4.12 22.40 1.61
C LYS A 147 3.25 21.38 0.92
N GLN A 148 2.47 20.58 1.66
CA GLN A 148 1.54 19.61 1.07
C GLN A 148 0.37 20.30 0.35
N GLN A 149 -0.11 21.41 0.85
CA GLN A 149 -1.17 22.19 0.22
C GLN A 149 -0.66 22.91 -1.04
N THR A 150 0.53 23.49 -0.99
CA THR A 150 1.21 24.09 -2.15
C THR A 150 1.55 23.04 -3.21
N MET A 151 1.97 21.82 -2.80
CA MET A 151 2.17 20.70 -3.71
C MET A 151 0.87 20.24 -4.39
N ARG A 152 -0.27 20.25 -3.68
CA ARG A 152 -1.57 19.92 -4.27
C ARG A 152 -2.08 20.99 -5.22
N GLU A 153 -1.88 22.25 -4.89
CA GLU A 153 -2.28 23.39 -5.73
C GLU A 153 -1.43 23.51 -7.01
N LYS A 154 -0.15 23.16 -6.92
CA LYS A 154 0.82 23.16 -8.04
C LYS A 154 1.06 21.75 -8.61
N SER A 155 0.16 20.81 -8.35
CA SER A 155 0.29 19.44 -8.86
C SER A 155 0.19 19.42 -10.38
N GLN A 156 1.14 18.79 -11.02
CA GLN A 156 1.14 18.49 -12.47
C GLN A 156 -0.09 17.70 -12.92
N LEU A 157 -0.84 17.10 -11.97
CA LEU A 157 -2.10 16.38 -12.27
C LEU A 157 -3.21 17.31 -12.78
N ASN A 158 -3.12 18.61 -12.54
CA ASN A 158 -4.13 19.57 -13.00
C ASN A 158 -4.09 19.77 -14.52
N GLU A 159 -2.99 19.39 -15.17
CA GLU A 159 -2.77 19.49 -16.62
C GLU A 159 -3.06 18.17 -17.34
N ILE A 160 -3.59 17.16 -16.61
CA ILE A 160 -3.92 15.85 -17.15
C ILE A 160 -5.42 15.75 -17.41
N GLY A 161 -5.78 15.44 -18.66
CA GLY A 161 -7.15 15.29 -19.08
C GLY A 161 -7.87 14.12 -18.38
N GLN A 162 -7.30 12.93 -18.44
CA GLN A 162 -7.88 11.74 -17.82
C GLN A 162 -6.82 10.92 -17.07
N VAL A 163 -7.11 10.62 -15.81
CA VAL A 163 -6.30 9.72 -14.97
C VAL A 163 -7.03 8.39 -14.84
N ILE A 164 -6.51 7.34 -15.47
CA ILE A 164 -7.14 6.03 -15.57
C ILE A 164 -6.34 5.01 -14.76
N ALA A 165 -6.97 4.40 -13.76
CA ALA A 165 -6.39 3.27 -13.06
C ALA A 165 -6.52 1.99 -13.88
N VAL A 166 -5.43 1.23 -14.03
CA VAL A 166 -5.48 -0.13 -14.58
C VAL A 166 -5.31 -1.11 -13.42
N ALA A 167 -6.33 -1.91 -13.19
CA ALA A 167 -6.44 -2.80 -12.05
C ALA A 167 -6.66 -4.25 -12.49
N SER A 168 -6.39 -5.17 -11.60
CA SER A 168 -6.76 -6.58 -11.74
C SER A 168 -7.13 -7.17 -10.39
N GLY A 169 -8.14 -8.01 -10.36
CA GLY A 169 -8.54 -8.71 -9.14
C GLY A 169 -7.52 -9.76 -8.67
N LYS A 170 -6.64 -10.21 -9.58
CA LYS A 170 -5.67 -11.29 -9.35
C LYS A 170 -4.34 -10.98 -10.04
N GLY A 171 -3.23 -11.43 -9.44
CA GLY A 171 -1.92 -11.39 -10.09
C GLY A 171 -1.80 -12.35 -11.26
N GLY A 172 -0.93 -12.04 -12.22
CA GLY A 172 -0.62 -12.91 -13.35
C GLY A 172 -1.61 -12.87 -14.53
N VAL A 173 -2.60 -11.97 -14.52
CA VAL A 173 -3.55 -11.81 -15.65
C VAL A 173 -3.01 -10.92 -16.78
N GLY A 174 -1.78 -10.40 -16.65
CA GLY A 174 -1.15 -9.53 -17.64
C GLY A 174 -1.56 -8.06 -17.56
N LYS A 175 -1.95 -7.57 -16.39
CA LYS A 175 -2.32 -6.17 -16.12
C LYS A 175 -1.28 -5.19 -16.69
N SER A 176 -0.03 -5.31 -16.25
CA SER A 176 1.06 -4.42 -16.66
C SER A 176 1.36 -4.50 -18.16
N THR A 177 1.26 -5.70 -18.75
CA THR A 177 1.38 -5.90 -20.19
C THR A 177 0.28 -5.14 -20.95
N VAL A 178 -0.96 -5.22 -20.48
CA VAL A 178 -2.07 -4.46 -21.08
C VAL A 178 -1.86 -2.97 -20.87
N THR A 179 -1.42 -2.52 -19.69
CA THR A 179 -1.15 -1.10 -19.42
C THR A 179 -0.10 -0.52 -20.35
N ALA A 180 1.05 -1.20 -20.50
CA ALA A 180 2.14 -0.73 -21.38
C ALA A 180 1.71 -0.65 -22.84
N ASN A 181 1.05 -1.69 -23.34
CA ASN A 181 0.62 -1.73 -24.72
C ASN A 181 -0.55 -0.76 -25.00
N LEU A 182 -1.47 -0.58 -24.06
CA LEU A 182 -2.54 0.40 -24.19
C LEU A 182 -1.99 1.84 -24.23
N ALA A 183 -0.97 2.14 -23.40
CA ALA A 183 -0.30 3.43 -23.42
C ALA A 183 0.36 3.73 -24.77
N VAL A 184 1.11 2.76 -25.30
CA VAL A 184 1.75 2.89 -26.62
C VAL A 184 0.71 2.99 -27.73
N ALA A 185 -0.39 2.25 -27.66
CA ALA A 185 -1.48 2.34 -28.62
C ALA A 185 -2.15 3.72 -28.61
N LEU A 186 -2.43 4.30 -27.43
CA LEU A 186 -2.94 5.66 -27.30
C LEU A 186 -1.96 6.69 -27.85
N ALA A 187 -0.65 6.56 -27.55
CA ALA A 187 0.38 7.45 -28.10
C ALA A 187 0.48 7.36 -29.63
N SER A 188 0.32 6.16 -30.21
CA SER A 188 0.31 5.97 -31.65
C SER A 188 -0.91 6.59 -32.36
N GLU A 189 -2.01 6.77 -31.64
CA GLU A 189 -3.21 7.49 -32.09
C GLU A 189 -3.08 9.03 -31.93
N GLY A 190 -1.93 9.52 -31.45
CA GLY A 190 -1.61 10.94 -31.32
C GLY A 190 -1.95 11.57 -29.97
N TYR A 191 -2.34 10.79 -28.96
CA TYR A 191 -2.56 11.28 -27.62
C TYR A 191 -1.25 11.46 -26.86
N ARG A 192 -1.17 12.47 -25.98
CA ARG A 192 -0.09 12.66 -25.01
C ARG A 192 -0.35 11.74 -23.83
N VAL A 193 0.53 10.78 -23.61
CA VAL A 193 0.30 9.69 -22.65
C VAL A 193 1.41 9.60 -21.63
N GLY A 194 1.02 9.40 -20.36
CA GLY A 194 1.91 9.02 -19.27
C GLY A 194 1.52 7.66 -18.69
N VAL A 195 2.50 6.97 -18.13
CA VAL A 195 2.33 5.75 -17.34
C VAL A 195 3.01 5.91 -15.99
N LEU A 196 2.26 5.70 -14.92
CA LEU A 196 2.81 5.54 -13.57
C LEU A 196 2.71 4.07 -13.15
N ASP A 197 3.86 3.44 -12.96
CA ASP A 197 3.96 2.10 -12.37
C ASP A 197 3.90 2.21 -10.85
N ALA A 198 2.78 1.81 -10.29
CA ALA A 198 2.50 1.84 -8.86
C ALA A 198 2.63 0.45 -8.20
N ASP A 199 3.08 -0.58 -8.93
CA ASP A 199 3.30 -1.91 -8.38
C ASP A 199 4.66 -1.99 -7.68
N ILE A 200 4.66 -1.71 -6.38
CA ILE A 200 5.86 -1.65 -5.55
C ILE A 200 6.54 -3.01 -5.42
N TYR A 201 5.77 -4.08 -5.44
CA TYR A 201 6.28 -5.42 -5.22
C TYR A 201 6.81 -6.10 -6.48
N GLY A 202 6.43 -5.58 -7.65
CA GLY A 202 6.84 -6.12 -8.94
C GLY A 202 6.83 -5.07 -10.04
N PRO A 203 7.59 -3.94 -9.88
CA PRO A 203 7.61 -2.90 -10.88
C PRO A 203 8.14 -3.46 -12.20
N SER A 204 7.37 -3.30 -13.27
CA SER A 204 7.65 -3.94 -14.56
C SER A 204 7.76 -2.95 -15.72
N MET A 205 7.27 -1.71 -15.58
CA MET A 205 7.29 -0.72 -16.66
C MET A 205 8.69 -0.37 -17.15
N PRO A 206 9.73 -0.22 -16.29
CA PRO A 206 11.08 0.03 -16.77
C PRO A 206 11.56 -1.04 -17.77
N LYS A 207 11.27 -2.31 -17.49
CA LYS A 207 11.59 -3.45 -18.34
C LYS A 207 10.78 -3.42 -19.63
N MET A 208 9.46 -3.26 -19.52
CA MET A 208 8.54 -3.31 -20.66
C MET A 208 8.75 -2.19 -21.67
N PHE A 209 9.27 -1.03 -21.23
CA PHE A 209 9.60 0.11 -22.09
C PHE A 209 11.08 0.18 -22.48
N GLY A 210 11.94 -0.74 -22.00
CA GLY A 210 13.36 -0.74 -22.30
C GLY A 210 14.13 0.43 -21.68
N VAL A 211 13.63 0.97 -20.56
CA VAL A 211 14.20 2.14 -19.87
C VAL A 211 14.78 1.79 -18.50
N GLU A 212 15.20 0.54 -18.27
CA GLU A 212 15.75 0.05 -17.00
C GLU A 212 17.00 0.82 -16.57
N ALA A 213 17.79 1.28 -17.51
CA ALA A 213 19.01 2.05 -17.25
C ALA A 213 18.74 3.52 -16.91
N TYR A 214 17.50 3.99 -17.06
CA TYR A 214 17.13 5.37 -16.76
C TYR A 214 17.26 5.67 -15.27
N LYS A 215 17.85 6.82 -14.96
CA LYS A 215 17.95 7.34 -13.59
C LYS A 215 17.23 8.67 -13.54
N PRO A 216 16.10 8.76 -12.82
CA PRO A 216 15.38 10.01 -12.69
C PRO A 216 16.26 11.11 -12.14
N VAL A 217 16.15 12.29 -12.73
CA VAL A 217 16.77 13.52 -12.25
C VAL A 217 15.69 14.46 -11.74
N ALA A 218 16.05 15.30 -10.77
CA ALA A 218 15.17 16.38 -10.31
C ALA A 218 15.56 17.68 -11.02
N GLU A 219 14.57 18.40 -11.50
CA GLU A 219 14.70 19.74 -12.08
C GLU A 219 13.91 20.74 -11.26
N ILE A 220 14.44 21.96 -11.13
CA ILE A 220 13.76 23.05 -10.45
C ILE A 220 12.73 23.65 -11.39
N ALA A 221 11.55 23.96 -10.87
CA ALA A 221 10.48 24.58 -11.64
C ALA A 221 10.92 25.91 -12.25
N GLU A 222 10.62 26.13 -13.53
CA GLU A 222 10.94 27.38 -14.24
C GLU A 222 10.11 28.57 -13.76
N ASP A 223 9.05 28.34 -12.95
CA ASP A 223 8.15 29.39 -12.44
C ASP A 223 8.72 30.23 -11.27
N GLY A 224 10.01 30.01 -10.94
CA GLY A 224 10.69 30.69 -9.84
C GLY A 224 10.29 30.20 -8.45
N SER A 225 9.56 29.08 -8.35
CA SER A 225 9.34 28.37 -7.10
C SER A 225 10.50 27.42 -6.82
N ASP A 226 10.85 27.21 -5.54
CA ASP A 226 11.85 26.21 -5.13
C ASP A 226 11.31 24.77 -5.22
N LEU A 227 10.37 24.50 -6.14
CA LEU A 227 9.79 23.17 -6.33
C LEU A 227 10.69 22.36 -7.27
N GLU A 228 11.01 21.16 -6.84
CA GLU A 228 11.72 20.17 -7.65
C GLU A 228 10.72 19.19 -8.28
N TYR A 229 10.85 18.97 -9.57
CA TYR A 229 10.10 17.96 -10.32
C TYR A 229 11.01 16.84 -10.77
N ILE A 230 10.47 15.63 -10.77
CA ILE A 230 11.15 14.42 -11.22
C ILE A 230 10.87 14.26 -12.70
N VAL A 231 11.91 14.25 -13.52
CA VAL A 231 11.78 14.03 -14.96
C VAL A 231 11.41 12.57 -15.23
N PRO A 232 10.34 12.26 -15.99
CA PRO A 232 10.01 10.90 -16.39
C PRO A 232 10.93 10.41 -17.51
N ALA A 233 11.10 9.09 -17.62
CA ALA A 233 11.67 8.49 -18.83
C ALA A 233 10.69 8.66 -20.00
N GLU A 234 11.19 8.69 -21.24
CA GLU A 234 10.37 8.73 -22.43
C GLU A 234 10.72 7.57 -23.36
N ALA A 235 9.70 6.81 -23.75
CA ALA A 235 9.83 5.74 -24.74
C ALA A 235 8.52 5.55 -25.51
N TYR A 236 8.61 5.31 -26.81
CA TYR A 236 7.46 5.09 -27.69
C TYR A 236 6.40 6.22 -27.64
N GLY A 237 6.81 7.46 -27.39
CA GLY A 237 5.90 8.60 -27.24
C GLY A 237 5.13 8.61 -25.90
N VAL A 238 5.55 7.81 -24.92
CA VAL A 238 4.95 7.71 -23.59
C VAL A 238 5.93 8.20 -22.53
N LYS A 239 5.47 9.05 -21.60
CA LYS A 239 6.20 9.41 -20.40
C LYS A 239 6.04 8.30 -19.37
N VAL A 240 7.15 7.74 -18.88
CA VAL A 240 7.16 6.59 -17.98
C VAL A 240 7.79 6.96 -16.64
N MET A 241 7.03 6.81 -15.58
CA MET A 241 7.53 6.89 -14.21
C MET A 241 7.23 5.59 -13.48
N SER A 242 8.20 5.06 -12.77
CA SER A 242 8.05 3.82 -12.01
C SER A 242 8.74 3.95 -10.66
N ILE A 243 8.11 3.36 -9.64
CA ILE A 243 8.76 3.15 -8.36
C ILE A 243 10.03 2.30 -8.52
N GLY A 244 10.09 1.44 -9.54
CA GLY A 244 11.25 0.61 -9.88
C GLY A 244 12.52 1.37 -10.22
N PHE A 245 12.45 2.65 -10.57
CA PHE A 245 13.65 3.48 -10.78
C PHE A 245 14.37 3.85 -9.47
N PHE A 246 13.68 3.72 -8.32
CA PHE A 246 14.16 4.16 -7.00
C PHE A 246 14.44 3.01 -6.03
N ILE A 247 14.03 1.79 -6.39
CA ILE A 247 14.13 0.62 -5.51
C ILE A 247 15.00 -0.44 -6.18
N SER A 248 16.05 -0.89 -5.50
CA SER A 248 16.75 -2.11 -5.91
C SER A 248 15.94 -3.35 -5.49
N GLY A 249 16.02 -4.44 -6.25
CA GLY A 249 15.18 -5.63 -6.04
C GLY A 249 15.21 -6.22 -4.62
N SER A 250 16.27 -5.98 -3.83
CA SER A 250 16.38 -6.40 -2.42
C SER A 250 15.71 -5.44 -1.44
N GLU A 251 15.50 -4.20 -1.80
CA GLU A 251 14.93 -3.16 -0.92
C GLU A 251 13.40 -3.12 -0.95
N ALA A 252 12.77 -3.58 -2.02
CA ALA A 252 11.32 -3.64 -2.16
C ALA A 252 10.62 -4.41 -1.01
N LEU A 253 11.30 -5.42 -0.45
CA LEU A 253 10.79 -6.22 0.68
C LEU A 253 10.69 -5.45 2.00
N VAL A 254 11.37 -4.32 2.13
CA VAL A 254 11.41 -3.51 3.37
C VAL A 254 10.34 -2.40 3.37
N TRP A 255 9.75 -2.10 2.24
CA TRP A 255 8.78 -1.03 2.11
C TRP A 255 7.44 -1.42 2.73
N ARG A 256 7.12 -0.80 3.86
CA ARG A 256 5.83 -0.97 4.54
C ARG A 256 4.79 -0.01 3.96
N GLY A 257 3.51 -0.37 4.05
CA GLY A 257 2.40 0.36 3.44
C GLY A 257 2.47 1.89 3.48
N PRO A 258 2.71 2.56 4.64
CA PRO A 258 2.79 4.02 4.69
C PRO A 258 3.95 4.63 3.89
N MET A 259 5.11 3.97 3.83
CA MET A 259 6.26 4.44 3.04
C MET A 259 5.95 4.34 1.55
N ALA A 260 5.40 3.21 1.15
CA ALA A 260 4.96 2.93 -0.20
C ALA A 260 3.94 3.97 -0.71
N THR A 261 2.91 4.23 0.07
CA THR A 261 1.88 5.23 -0.26
C THR A 261 2.47 6.64 -0.39
N ASN A 262 3.39 7.02 0.52
CA ASN A 262 4.02 8.34 0.44
C ASN A 262 4.91 8.49 -0.81
N ALA A 263 5.67 7.46 -1.16
CA ALA A 263 6.49 7.47 -2.37
C ALA A 263 5.63 7.58 -3.64
N LEU A 264 4.57 6.77 -3.74
CA LEU A 264 3.65 6.85 -4.89
C LEU A 264 2.98 8.23 -4.98
N ARG A 265 2.61 8.83 -3.85
CA ARG A 265 2.08 10.21 -3.82
C ARG A 265 3.11 11.21 -4.35
N GLN A 266 4.39 11.07 -3.97
CA GLN A 266 5.45 11.91 -4.49
C GLN A 266 5.63 11.71 -5.99
N LEU A 267 5.74 10.48 -6.47
CA LEU A 267 5.88 10.20 -7.90
C LEU A 267 4.70 10.74 -8.71
N LEU A 268 3.50 10.66 -8.17
CA LEU A 268 2.31 11.17 -8.82
C LEU A 268 2.32 12.70 -8.97
N HIS A 269 2.63 13.41 -7.87
CA HIS A 269 2.51 14.87 -7.82
C HIS A 269 3.78 15.62 -8.22
N GLN A 270 4.96 14.98 -8.11
CA GLN A 270 6.25 15.60 -8.37
C GLN A 270 6.86 15.19 -9.72
N THR A 271 6.27 14.26 -10.45
CA THR A 271 6.74 13.97 -11.82
C THR A 271 6.35 15.10 -12.76
N ALA A 272 7.28 15.53 -13.59
CA ALA A 272 7.09 16.53 -14.62
C ALA A 272 6.24 15.97 -15.78
N TRP A 273 4.96 15.70 -15.50
CA TRP A 273 4.04 15.15 -16.51
C TRP A 273 3.78 16.12 -17.65
N GLY A 274 3.69 17.43 -17.36
CA GLY A 274 3.21 18.44 -18.29
C GLY A 274 1.77 18.14 -18.74
N GLU A 275 1.39 18.67 -19.86
CA GLU A 275 0.07 18.42 -20.44
C GLU A 275 -0.03 16.98 -20.98
N LEU A 276 -0.94 16.20 -20.40
CA LEU A 276 -1.28 14.84 -20.86
C LEU A 276 -2.78 14.73 -21.16
N ASP A 277 -3.11 13.97 -22.20
CA ASP A 277 -4.49 13.57 -22.47
C ASP A 277 -4.89 12.39 -21.58
N PHE A 278 -3.93 11.45 -21.36
CA PHE A 278 -4.12 10.27 -20.52
C PHE A 278 -2.91 10.03 -19.61
N LEU A 279 -3.18 9.75 -18.33
CA LEU A 279 -2.23 9.13 -17.41
C LEU A 279 -2.77 7.77 -16.99
N LEU A 280 -2.11 6.69 -17.39
CA LEU A 280 -2.43 5.34 -16.97
C LEU A 280 -1.66 4.99 -15.70
N ILE A 281 -2.35 4.50 -14.67
CA ILE A 281 -1.74 4.07 -13.42
C ILE A 281 -1.82 2.56 -13.31
N ASP A 282 -0.69 1.89 -13.41
CA ASP A 282 -0.59 0.44 -13.22
C ASP A 282 -0.62 0.11 -11.74
N LEU A 283 -1.79 -0.28 -11.22
CA LEU A 283 -1.98 -0.57 -9.80
C LEU A 283 -1.33 -1.91 -9.41
N PRO A 284 -0.96 -2.13 -8.14
CA PRO A 284 -0.58 -3.46 -7.66
C PRO A 284 -1.71 -4.49 -7.94
N PRO A 285 -1.46 -5.80 -7.98
CA PRO A 285 -2.52 -6.78 -8.14
C PRO A 285 -3.37 -6.94 -6.87
N GLY A 286 -4.65 -7.27 -7.03
CA GLY A 286 -5.59 -7.53 -5.92
C GLY A 286 -6.50 -6.34 -5.57
N THR A 287 -7.10 -6.35 -4.37
CA THR A 287 -8.09 -5.38 -3.90
C THR A 287 -7.86 -4.98 -2.43
N GLY A 288 -6.60 -4.99 -1.97
CA GLY A 288 -6.23 -4.72 -0.58
C GLY A 288 -6.18 -3.24 -0.20
N ASP A 289 -5.84 -2.95 1.06
CA ASP A 289 -5.81 -1.60 1.65
C ASP A 289 -4.92 -0.60 0.88
N LEU A 290 -3.83 -1.09 0.27
CA LEU A 290 -2.95 -0.25 -0.55
C LEU A 290 -3.69 0.32 -1.78
N HIS A 291 -4.53 -0.50 -2.44
CA HIS A 291 -5.39 -0.06 -3.54
C HIS A 291 -6.35 1.03 -3.10
N LEU A 292 -7.09 0.78 -2.01
CA LEU A 292 -8.05 1.74 -1.47
C LEU A 292 -7.37 3.06 -1.15
N THR A 293 -6.15 3.02 -0.57
CA THR A 293 -5.40 4.22 -0.25
C THR A 293 -4.98 4.99 -1.50
N ILE A 294 -4.42 4.30 -2.51
CA ILE A 294 -4.01 4.91 -3.78
C ILE A 294 -5.24 5.53 -4.47
N VAL A 295 -6.30 4.75 -4.61
CA VAL A 295 -7.51 5.15 -5.34
C VAL A 295 -8.25 6.30 -4.64
N SER A 296 -8.26 6.34 -3.29
CA SER A 296 -8.89 7.43 -2.53
C SER A 296 -8.12 8.76 -2.58
N GLU A 297 -6.81 8.70 -2.82
CA GLU A 297 -5.96 9.90 -2.92
C GLU A 297 -5.93 10.50 -4.33
N LEU A 298 -6.32 9.71 -5.32
CA LEU A 298 -6.31 10.10 -6.73
C LEU A 298 -7.70 10.55 -7.18
N LYS A 299 -7.77 11.66 -7.88
CA LYS A 299 -8.96 12.03 -8.66
C LYS A 299 -8.99 11.22 -9.95
N LEU A 300 -9.33 9.92 -9.85
CA LEU A 300 -9.41 9.06 -11.01
C LEU A 300 -10.62 9.43 -11.88
N SER A 301 -10.37 9.57 -13.18
CA SER A 301 -11.41 9.74 -14.19
C SER A 301 -12.11 8.41 -14.49
N GLY A 302 -11.48 7.29 -14.14
CA GLY A 302 -12.05 5.97 -14.29
C GLY A 302 -11.06 4.85 -14.02
N ALA A 303 -11.55 3.61 -14.09
CA ALA A 303 -10.75 2.41 -13.96
C ALA A 303 -10.98 1.44 -15.12
N VAL A 304 -9.94 0.80 -15.60
CA VAL A 304 -9.96 -0.34 -16.52
C VAL A 304 -9.58 -1.59 -15.74
N ILE A 305 -10.37 -2.64 -15.84
CA ILE A 305 -10.10 -3.91 -15.15
C ILE A 305 -9.62 -4.94 -16.15
N VAL A 306 -8.46 -5.56 -15.88
CA VAL A 306 -7.88 -6.61 -16.71
C VAL A 306 -8.09 -7.97 -16.07
N SER A 307 -8.56 -8.94 -16.83
CA SER A 307 -8.77 -10.32 -16.39
C SER A 307 -8.49 -11.32 -17.51
N THR A 308 -8.31 -12.57 -17.13
CA THR A 308 -8.38 -13.73 -18.02
C THR A 308 -9.78 -14.33 -17.96
N PRO A 309 -10.21 -15.16 -18.96
CA PRO A 309 -11.55 -15.73 -18.99
C PRO A 309 -11.77 -16.87 -17.99
N GLN A 310 -10.83 -17.18 -17.10
CA GLN A 310 -10.97 -18.22 -16.07
C GLN A 310 -12.01 -17.81 -15.03
N GLU A 311 -12.94 -18.71 -14.67
CA GLU A 311 -13.99 -18.44 -13.67
C GLU A 311 -13.42 -17.96 -12.34
N VAL A 312 -12.28 -18.49 -11.89
CA VAL A 312 -11.60 -18.03 -10.66
C VAL A 312 -11.16 -16.56 -10.76
N ALA A 313 -10.67 -16.13 -11.93
CA ALA A 313 -10.30 -14.73 -12.17
C ALA A 313 -11.52 -13.81 -12.27
N LEU A 314 -12.62 -14.31 -12.83
CA LEU A 314 -13.88 -13.56 -12.97
C LEU A 314 -14.52 -13.23 -11.61
N LEU A 315 -14.40 -14.12 -10.61
CA LEU A 315 -14.84 -13.83 -9.25
C LEU A 315 -14.08 -12.65 -8.65
N ASP A 316 -12.79 -12.53 -8.95
CA ASP A 316 -11.97 -11.41 -8.47
C ASP A 316 -12.26 -10.11 -9.24
N VAL A 317 -12.69 -10.19 -10.51
CA VAL A 317 -13.22 -9.03 -11.27
C VAL A 317 -14.43 -8.43 -10.57
N VAL A 318 -15.39 -9.26 -10.14
CA VAL A 318 -16.59 -8.79 -9.44
C VAL A 318 -16.21 -8.06 -8.14
N ARG A 319 -15.22 -8.58 -7.40
CA ARG A 319 -14.69 -7.91 -6.20
C ARG A 319 -14.01 -6.57 -6.53
N GLY A 320 -13.23 -6.53 -7.62
CA GLY A 320 -12.62 -5.28 -8.11
C GLY A 320 -13.66 -4.23 -8.49
N ILE A 321 -14.72 -4.62 -9.21
CA ILE A 321 -15.85 -3.75 -9.53
C ILE A 321 -16.50 -3.19 -8.26
N ALA A 322 -16.77 -4.06 -7.28
CA ALA A 322 -17.38 -3.65 -6.01
C ALA A 322 -16.48 -2.67 -5.23
N MET A 323 -15.16 -2.84 -5.27
CA MET A 323 -14.20 -1.92 -4.66
C MET A 323 -14.28 -0.52 -5.27
N PHE A 324 -14.27 -0.40 -6.60
CA PHE A 324 -14.36 0.90 -7.27
C PHE A 324 -15.73 1.58 -7.11
N ARG A 325 -16.79 0.79 -6.95
CA ARG A 325 -18.16 1.28 -6.69
C ARG A 325 -18.46 1.60 -5.24
N ASN A 326 -17.53 1.28 -4.32
CA ASN A 326 -17.71 1.57 -2.89
C ASN A 326 -17.99 3.06 -2.67
N GLU A 327 -18.85 3.39 -1.69
CA GLU A 327 -19.28 4.76 -1.38
C GLU A 327 -18.15 5.73 -1.03
N HIS A 328 -17.00 5.22 -0.56
CA HIS A 328 -15.81 6.02 -0.25
C HIS A 328 -14.85 6.18 -1.45
N VAL A 329 -15.06 5.44 -2.52
CA VAL A 329 -14.18 5.41 -3.70
C VAL A 329 -14.84 6.05 -4.91
N GLN A 330 -16.02 5.58 -5.30
CA GLN A 330 -16.89 6.11 -6.36
C GLN A 330 -16.18 6.39 -7.70
N VAL A 331 -15.28 5.49 -8.12
CA VAL A 331 -14.57 5.61 -9.39
C VAL A 331 -15.35 4.92 -10.51
N PRO A 332 -15.64 5.61 -11.61
CA PRO A 332 -16.31 5.01 -12.77
C PRO A 332 -15.47 3.89 -13.39
N ILE A 333 -16.11 2.79 -13.79
CA ILE A 333 -15.43 1.71 -14.50
C ILE A 333 -15.59 1.98 -15.98
N ARG A 334 -14.49 2.31 -16.67
CA ARG A 334 -14.43 2.59 -18.10
C ARG A 334 -14.62 1.31 -18.92
N GLY A 335 -14.27 0.17 -18.35
CA GLY A 335 -14.54 -1.11 -18.95
C GLY A 335 -13.63 -2.22 -18.46
N ILE A 336 -13.84 -3.41 -19.01
CA ILE A 336 -13.07 -4.61 -18.70
C ILE A 336 -12.40 -5.12 -19.96
N VAL A 337 -11.12 -5.54 -19.84
CA VAL A 337 -10.31 -6.16 -20.89
C VAL A 337 -10.15 -7.64 -20.59
N GLU A 338 -10.44 -8.49 -21.57
CA GLU A 338 -10.17 -9.92 -21.53
C GLU A 338 -8.80 -10.20 -22.13
N ASN A 339 -7.84 -10.53 -21.31
CA ASN A 339 -6.49 -10.89 -21.74
C ASN A 339 -6.33 -12.41 -21.82
N MET A 340 -5.42 -12.91 -22.68
CA MET A 340 -5.18 -14.34 -22.90
C MET A 340 -6.46 -15.10 -23.32
N ALA A 341 -7.30 -14.44 -24.13
CA ALA A 341 -8.62 -14.93 -24.48
C ALA A 341 -8.60 -16.23 -25.30
N TRP A 342 -7.68 -16.35 -26.23
CA TRP A 342 -7.46 -17.55 -27.05
C TRP A 342 -6.01 -17.63 -27.52
N PHE A 343 -5.59 -18.80 -27.93
CA PHE A 343 -4.32 -19.08 -28.59
C PHE A 343 -4.58 -19.51 -30.04
N THR A 344 -3.78 -19.00 -30.98
CA THR A 344 -3.78 -19.42 -32.39
C THR A 344 -2.37 -19.91 -32.75
N PRO A 345 -2.17 -21.21 -33.05
CA PRO A 345 -0.89 -21.73 -33.51
C PRO A 345 -0.51 -21.13 -34.87
N ALA A 346 0.78 -20.94 -35.10
CA ALA A 346 1.26 -20.44 -36.42
C ALA A 346 0.94 -21.39 -37.57
N GLU A 347 0.92 -22.69 -37.32
CA GLU A 347 0.61 -23.74 -38.27
C GLU A 347 -0.89 -23.83 -38.63
N LEU A 348 -1.76 -23.25 -37.81
CA LEU A 348 -3.21 -23.27 -37.98
C LEU A 348 -3.80 -21.88 -37.70
N PRO A 349 -3.55 -20.92 -38.60
CA PRO A 349 -3.86 -19.48 -38.34
C PRO A 349 -5.36 -19.20 -38.24
N ASP A 350 -6.22 -20.05 -38.78
CA ASP A 350 -7.68 -19.92 -38.68
C ASP A 350 -8.29 -20.52 -37.44
N ASN A 351 -7.48 -21.27 -36.64
CA ASN A 351 -7.97 -21.97 -35.47
C ASN A 351 -7.75 -21.13 -34.19
N ARG A 352 -8.76 -21.12 -33.33
CA ARG A 352 -8.67 -20.50 -31.99
C ARG A 352 -8.86 -21.56 -30.90
N TYR A 353 -7.91 -21.66 -30.01
CA TYR A 353 -7.94 -22.55 -28.87
C TYR A 353 -8.16 -21.75 -27.60
N TYR A 354 -9.25 -22.03 -26.90
CA TYR A 354 -9.64 -21.34 -25.66
C TYR A 354 -9.09 -22.09 -24.46
N ILE A 355 -7.87 -21.74 -24.05
CA ILE A 355 -7.12 -22.47 -23.00
C ILE A 355 -7.66 -22.15 -21.62
N PHE A 356 -8.08 -20.90 -21.38
CA PHE A 356 -8.45 -20.38 -20.07
C PHE A 356 -9.96 -20.21 -19.85
N GLY A 357 -10.79 -20.53 -20.81
CA GLY A 357 -12.23 -20.36 -20.68
C GLY A 357 -13.03 -20.90 -21.86
N PRO A 358 -14.34 -20.80 -21.81
CA PRO A 358 -15.21 -21.23 -22.92
C PRO A 358 -15.05 -20.35 -24.15
N ALA A 359 -15.33 -20.93 -25.32
CA ALA A 359 -15.28 -20.25 -26.59
C ALA A 359 -16.34 -19.13 -26.69
N GLY A 360 -15.89 -17.91 -26.99
CA GLY A 360 -16.73 -16.81 -27.44
C GLY A 360 -17.36 -15.97 -26.36
N ALA A 361 -17.46 -14.68 -26.64
CA ALA A 361 -18.00 -13.64 -25.75
C ALA A 361 -19.50 -13.84 -25.39
N GLU A 362 -20.24 -14.62 -26.17
CA GLU A 362 -21.68 -14.78 -25.95
C GLU A 362 -22.02 -15.77 -24.81
N HIS A 363 -21.16 -16.73 -24.53
CA HIS A 363 -21.46 -17.85 -23.64
C HIS A 363 -20.63 -17.89 -22.36
N GLY A 364 -19.65 -17.02 -22.16
CA GLY A 364 -18.80 -17.05 -20.97
C GLY A 364 -17.74 -15.95 -20.92
N GLY A 365 -16.82 -16.08 -19.96
CA GLY A 365 -15.68 -15.21 -19.84
C GLY A 365 -16.00 -13.79 -19.37
N VAL A 366 -15.08 -12.87 -19.64
CA VAL A 366 -15.12 -11.49 -19.17
C VAL A 366 -16.31 -10.70 -19.75
N ALA A 367 -16.68 -10.95 -21.00
CA ALA A 367 -17.81 -10.26 -21.64
C ALA A 367 -19.15 -10.56 -20.96
N ARG A 368 -19.35 -11.79 -20.45
CA ARG A 368 -20.51 -12.15 -19.62
C ARG A 368 -20.54 -11.32 -18.34
N VAL A 369 -19.42 -11.29 -17.61
CA VAL A 369 -19.33 -10.50 -16.37
C VAL A 369 -19.53 -9.01 -16.64
N ALA A 370 -18.98 -8.47 -17.72
CA ALA A 370 -19.18 -7.08 -18.10
C ALA A 370 -20.67 -6.75 -18.27
N ARG A 371 -21.41 -7.60 -18.97
CA ARG A 371 -22.86 -7.48 -19.17
C ARG A 371 -23.64 -7.61 -17.85
N GLU A 372 -23.34 -8.63 -17.05
CA GLU A 372 -23.99 -8.86 -15.75
C GLU A 372 -23.77 -7.69 -14.77
N GLN A 373 -22.60 -7.07 -14.83
CA GLN A 373 -22.24 -5.94 -13.99
C GLN A 373 -22.62 -4.57 -14.58
N GLY A 374 -23.14 -4.52 -15.80
CA GLY A 374 -23.49 -3.28 -16.47
C GLY A 374 -22.29 -2.36 -16.70
N VAL A 375 -21.13 -2.92 -17.10
CA VAL A 375 -19.91 -2.21 -17.46
C VAL A 375 -19.52 -2.51 -18.90
N ALA A 376 -18.76 -1.61 -19.55
CA ALA A 376 -18.31 -1.80 -20.92
C ALA A 376 -17.34 -2.99 -21.03
N PHE A 377 -17.45 -3.77 -22.08
CA PHE A 377 -16.44 -4.72 -22.52
C PHE A 377 -15.58 -4.06 -23.60
N LEU A 378 -14.31 -3.80 -23.28
CA LEU A 378 -13.41 -3.06 -24.20
C LEU A 378 -12.85 -3.95 -25.31
N GLY A 379 -12.71 -5.24 -25.07
CA GLY A 379 -12.23 -6.20 -26.05
C GLY A 379 -11.40 -7.32 -25.47
N SER A 380 -10.92 -8.20 -26.36
CA SER A 380 -10.12 -9.38 -26.01
C SER A 380 -8.74 -9.32 -26.68
N ILE A 381 -7.72 -9.73 -25.93
CA ILE A 381 -6.34 -9.86 -26.40
C ILE A 381 -5.98 -11.34 -26.44
N PRO A 382 -5.44 -11.85 -27.57
CA PRO A 382 -5.02 -13.23 -27.68
C PRO A 382 -3.78 -13.53 -26.83
N LEU A 383 -3.56 -14.79 -26.51
CA LEU A 383 -2.30 -15.29 -25.97
C LEU A 383 -1.30 -15.48 -27.12
N VAL A 384 -0.32 -14.60 -27.22
CA VAL A 384 0.68 -14.58 -28.30
C VAL A 384 2.08 -14.46 -27.71
N GLN A 385 3.00 -15.31 -28.18
CA GLN A 385 4.40 -15.29 -27.74
C GLN A 385 5.05 -13.91 -27.93
N ALA A 386 4.76 -13.23 -29.05
CA ALA A 386 5.32 -11.92 -29.35
C ALA A 386 4.96 -10.83 -28.32
N ILE A 387 3.86 -10.97 -27.57
CA ILE A 387 3.51 -10.06 -26.45
C ILE A 387 4.54 -10.22 -25.32
N ALA A 388 4.85 -11.45 -24.93
CA ALA A 388 5.83 -11.74 -23.88
C ALA A 388 7.24 -11.30 -24.31
N GLU A 389 7.68 -11.70 -25.51
CA GLU A 389 8.97 -11.30 -26.08
C GLU A 389 9.11 -9.77 -26.17
N GLY A 390 8.04 -9.07 -26.57
CA GLY A 390 8.00 -7.62 -26.62
C GLY A 390 8.20 -6.99 -25.24
N GLY A 391 7.51 -7.47 -24.22
CA GLY A 391 7.68 -7.03 -22.84
C GLY A 391 9.08 -7.30 -22.29
N ASP A 392 9.63 -8.49 -22.55
CA ASP A 392 10.96 -8.88 -22.09
C ASP A 392 12.10 -8.13 -22.81
N SER A 393 11.89 -7.76 -24.07
CA SER A 393 12.87 -7.00 -24.88
C SER A 393 12.73 -5.47 -24.75
N GLY A 394 11.76 -4.97 -23.96
CA GLY A 394 11.51 -3.55 -23.83
C GLY A 394 10.88 -2.89 -25.06
N CYS A 395 10.18 -3.66 -25.88
CA CYS A 395 9.51 -3.20 -27.11
C CYS A 395 8.05 -3.68 -27.15
N PRO A 396 7.11 -2.95 -26.52
CA PRO A 396 5.70 -3.31 -26.51
C PRO A 396 5.17 -3.61 -27.91
N ILE A 397 4.36 -4.68 -28.04
CA ILE A 397 3.88 -5.14 -29.36
C ILE A 397 3.01 -4.10 -30.05
N ALA A 398 2.36 -3.22 -29.32
CA ALA A 398 1.56 -2.12 -29.85
C ALA A 398 2.40 -1.09 -30.65
N ALA A 399 3.72 -1.04 -30.44
CA ALA A 399 4.65 -0.23 -31.22
C ALA A 399 4.91 -0.83 -32.62
N ARG A 400 4.46 -2.04 -32.90
CA ARG A 400 4.70 -2.75 -34.17
C ARG A 400 3.41 -2.85 -34.97
N GLU A 401 3.54 -2.79 -36.28
CA GLU A 401 2.45 -3.13 -37.18
C GLU A 401 2.23 -4.65 -37.16
N SER A 402 1.18 -5.09 -36.51
CA SER A 402 0.81 -6.51 -36.36
C SER A 402 -0.67 -6.63 -36.00
N VAL A 403 -1.27 -7.77 -36.28
CA VAL A 403 -2.66 -8.08 -35.86
C VAL A 403 -2.85 -7.92 -34.35
N THR A 404 -1.84 -8.26 -33.55
CA THR A 404 -1.87 -8.09 -32.10
C THR A 404 -1.75 -6.62 -31.70
N GLY A 405 -0.90 -5.83 -32.41
CA GLY A 405 -0.83 -4.38 -32.21
C GLY A 405 -2.16 -3.70 -32.55
N GLU A 406 -2.87 -4.16 -33.59
CA GLU A 406 -4.22 -3.69 -33.93
C GLU A 406 -5.24 -3.97 -32.84
N ALA A 407 -5.15 -5.11 -32.14
CA ALA A 407 -6.03 -5.42 -31.03
C ALA A 407 -5.86 -4.39 -29.89
N PHE A 408 -4.63 -3.96 -29.59
CA PHE A 408 -4.38 -2.90 -28.61
C PHE A 408 -4.85 -1.53 -29.08
N ARG A 409 -4.70 -1.21 -30.39
CA ARG A 409 -5.28 0.03 -30.96
C ARG A 409 -6.82 0.02 -30.85
N ALA A 410 -7.46 -1.10 -31.12
CA ALA A 410 -8.91 -1.23 -30.94
C ALA A 410 -9.34 -1.02 -29.48
N LEU A 411 -8.56 -1.52 -28.51
CA LEU A 411 -8.79 -1.25 -27.08
C LEU A 411 -8.64 0.24 -26.74
N ALA A 412 -7.60 0.89 -27.25
CA ALA A 412 -7.39 2.32 -27.05
C ALA A 412 -8.57 3.15 -27.58
N GLN A 413 -9.04 2.84 -28.80
CA GLN A 413 -10.20 3.49 -29.38
C GLN A 413 -11.49 3.22 -28.60
N ALA A 414 -11.67 2.00 -28.07
CA ALA A 414 -12.81 1.68 -27.23
C ALA A 414 -12.79 2.47 -25.90
N LEU A 415 -11.61 2.61 -25.27
CA LEU A 415 -11.42 3.41 -24.06
C LEU A 415 -11.72 4.89 -24.28
N VAL A 416 -11.31 5.44 -25.42
CA VAL A 416 -11.54 6.87 -25.76
C VAL A 416 -13.03 7.17 -26.00
N ARG A 417 -13.77 6.22 -26.59
CA ARG A 417 -15.21 6.40 -26.88
C ARG A 417 -16.12 6.29 -25.65
N GLY A 418 -15.74 5.51 -24.65
CA GLY A 418 -16.51 5.29 -23.41
C GLY A 418 -16.09 6.23 -22.31
#